data_6473cdc2daa813bc78fe8719688c3f3f
#
_entry.id   6473cdc2daa813bc78fe8719688c3f3f
#
_cell.length_a   1.000
_cell.length_b   1.000
_cell.length_c   1.000
_cell.angle_alpha   90.00
_cell.angle_beta   90.00
_cell.angle_gamma   90.00
#
_symmetry.space_group_name_H-M   'P 1'
#
loop_
_entity.id
_entity.type
_entity.pdbx_description
1 polymer ?
#
loop_
_entity_poly.entity_id
_entity_poly.type
_entity_poly.pdbx_seq_one_letter_code
_entity_poly.pdbx_strand_id
1 'polypeptide(L)'
;LLTALIWGVAFVAQSVGMDYVGPFTFTASRSLIGAVVLLPVIWFQSKKEDGAKTEQKKEPVVDKQEKKTLLLGGIVCGIFLCIATNLQQIGLQYSTVGKSGFVTAMYIVLVPILGIFIHKGIDMRKVISVILAVCGLYLLCMTDGNFSIGKGDIFTILCALAFSLQILSVDHFAPKVDCVKLASLQFLICGICSCVPMLLVEHPQFSQLVAAWMPILYAGILSNGVAYTLQIVAQKGLNPTVASLIMSL
;
A
#
# COMPACT_ATOMS: atom_id res chain seq x y z
N LEU A 1 -13.63 4.93 -2.29
CA LEU A 1 -14.56 3.91 -1.79
C LEU A 1 -14.25 2.52 -2.32
N LEU A 2 -14.10 2.31 -3.65
CA LEU A 2 -13.76 0.99 -4.21
C LEU A 2 -12.47 0.43 -3.61
N THR A 3 -11.44 1.26 -3.46
CA THR A 3 -10.17 0.91 -2.81
C THR A 3 -10.37 0.46 -1.36
N ALA A 4 -11.18 1.18 -0.59
CA ALA A 4 -11.49 0.83 0.80
C ALA A 4 -12.21 -0.53 0.88
N LEU A 5 -13.21 -0.77 0.02
CA LEU A 5 -13.90 -2.05 -0.05
C LEU A 5 -12.95 -3.21 -0.38
N ILE A 6 -12.10 -3.05 -1.39
CA ILE A 6 -11.13 -4.08 -1.76
C ILE A 6 -10.17 -4.38 -0.60
N TRP A 7 -9.72 -3.35 0.12
CA TRP A 7 -8.79 -3.54 1.24
C TRP A 7 -9.47 -4.12 2.48
N GLY A 8 -10.73 -3.79 2.75
CA GLY A 8 -11.49 -4.45 3.81
C GLY A 8 -11.55 -5.97 3.63
N VAL A 9 -11.88 -6.42 2.41
CA VAL A 9 -11.86 -7.86 2.07
C VAL A 9 -10.42 -8.41 2.04
N ALA A 10 -9.43 -7.60 1.65
CA ALA A 10 -8.03 -8.03 1.63
C ALA A 10 -7.49 -8.38 3.02
N PHE A 11 -7.95 -7.75 4.10
CA PHE A 11 -7.57 -8.14 5.46
C PHE A 11 -8.02 -9.57 5.79
N VAL A 12 -9.22 -9.96 5.36
CA VAL A 12 -9.70 -11.34 5.51
C VAL A 12 -8.87 -12.30 4.66
N ALA A 13 -8.60 -11.96 3.40
CA ALA A 13 -7.76 -12.78 2.52
C ALA A 13 -6.33 -12.92 3.09
N GLN A 14 -5.77 -11.87 3.67
CA GLN A 14 -4.47 -11.89 4.34
C GLN A 14 -4.49 -12.84 5.54
N SER A 15 -5.52 -12.79 6.37
CA SER A 15 -5.67 -13.67 7.53
C SER A 15 -5.75 -15.13 7.10
N VAL A 16 -6.63 -15.46 6.15
CA VAL A 16 -6.77 -16.83 5.61
C VAL A 16 -5.48 -17.30 4.93
N GLY A 17 -4.77 -16.43 4.22
CA GLY A 17 -3.50 -16.78 3.58
C GLY A 17 -2.42 -17.19 4.58
N MET A 18 -2.45 -16.62 5.78
CA MET A 18 -1.51 -16.93 6.87
C MET A 18 -1.70 -18.33 7.48
N ASP A 19 -2.82 -19.01 7.22
CA ASP A 19 -3.02 -20.40 7.62
C ASP A 19 -2.15 -21.36 6.80
N TYR A 20 -1.65 -20.92 5.65
CA TYR A 20 -0.90 -21.75 4.69
C TYR A 20 0.55 -21.33 4.54
N VAL A 21 0.84 -20.02 4.56
CA VAL A 21 2.17 -19.47 4.31
C VAL A 21 2.54 -18.41 5.34
N GLY A 22 3.84 -18.20 5.55
CA GLY A 22 4.32 -17.15 6.46
C GLY A 22 4.11 -15.73 5.92
N PRO A 23 4.26 -14.70 6.78
CA PRO A 23 4.02 -13.29 6.46
C PRO A 23 4.89 -12.78 5.31
N PHE A 24 6.16 -13.14 5.27
CA PHE A 24 7.06 -12.69 4.21
C PHE A 24 6.75 -13.36 2.87
N THR A 25 6.42 -14.66 2.90
CA THR A 25 6.02 -15.43 1.71
C THR A 25 4.74 -14.85 1.11
N PHE A 26 3.74 -14.56 1.94
CA PHE A 26 2.50 -13.95 1.48
C PHE A 26 2.76 -12.57 0.87
N THR A 27 3.53 -11.72 1.55
CA THR A 27 3.85 -10.35 1.07
C THR A 27 4.68 -10.37 -0.20
N ALA A 28 5.70 -11.24 -0.31
CA ALA A 28 6.51 -11.39 -1.51
C ALA A 28 5.65 -11.82 -2.71
N SER A 29 4.87 -12.89 -2.54
CA SER A 29 4.04 -13.47 -3.61
C SER A 29 3.01 -12.47 -4.13
N ARG A 30 2.21 -11.84 -3.25
CA ARG A 30 1.19 -10.86 -3.68
C ARG A 30 1.80 -9.63 -4.35
N SER A 31 2.99 -9.19 -3.88
CA SER A 31 3.65 -8.00 -4.44
C SER A 31 4.23 -8.29 -5.82
N LEU A 32 4.87 -9.44 -6.03
CA LEU A 32 5.36 -9.84 -7.35
C LEU A 32 4.21 -10.02 -8.34
N ILE A 33 3.09 -10.66 -7.93
CA ILE A 33 1.89 -10.76 -8.76
C ILE A 33 1.35 -9.38 -9.12
N GLY A 34 1.24 -8.46 -8.14
CA GLY A 34 0.81 -7.09 -8.38
C GLY A 34 1.68 -6.35 -9.39
N ALA A 35 3.00 -6.51 -9.31
CA ALA A 35 3.93 -5.94 -10.28
C ALA A 35 3.69 -6.48 -11.70
N VAL A 36 3.54 -7.82 -11.84
CA VAL A 36 3.35 -8.49 -13.13
C VAL A 36 1.99 -8.14 -13.76
N VAL A 37 0.93 -8.11 -12.98
CA VAL A 37 -0.44 -7.80 -13.46
C VAL A 37 -0.53 -6.39 -14.05
N LEU A 38 0.31 -5.46 -13.63
CA LEU A 38 0.34 -4.10 -14.18
C LEU A 38 1.13 -3.98 -15.49
N LEU A 39 1.98 -4.96 -15.85
CA LEU A 39 2.77 -4.90 -17.08
C LEU A 39 1.92 -4.80 -18.37
N PRO A 40 0.83 -5.57 -18.55
CA PRO A 40 -0.05 -5.39 -19.69
C PRO A 40 -0.66 -3.98 -19.76
N VAL A 41 -1.07 -3.43 -18.61
CA VAL A 41 -1.65 -2.08 -18.55
C VAL A 41 -0.62 -1.04 -19.01
N ILE A 42 0.62 -1.13 -18.50
CA ILE A 42 1.73 -0.26 -18.90
C ILE A 42 2.01 -0.38 -20.40
N TRP A 43 2.00 -1.60 -20.94
CA TRP A 43 2.23 -1.84 -22.37
C TRP A 43 1.14 -1.21 -23.26
N PHE A 44 -0.14 -1.38 -22.90
CA PHE A 44 -1.25 -0.75 -23.62
C PHE A 44 -1.22 0.77 -23.55
N GLN A 45 -0.88 1.35 -22.37
CA GLN A 45 -0.74 2.80 -22.22
C GLN A 45 0.41 3.33 -23.08
N SER A 46 1.58 2.67 -23.08
CA SER A 46 2.72 3.06 -23.90
C SER A 46 2.40 3.04 -25.40
N LYS A 47 1.69 2.01 -25.89
CA LYS A 47 1.24 1.97 -27.30
C LYS A 47 0.30 3.12 -27.67
N LYS A 48 -0.62 3.47 -26.77
CA LYS A 48 -1.57 4.57 -27.00
C LYS A 48 -0.85 5.93 -27.01
N GLU A 49 0.15 6.10 -26.17
CA GLU A 49 1.00 7.30 -26.14
C GLU A 49 1.86 7.43 -27.41
N ASP A 50 2.45 6.34 -27.89
CA ASP A 50 3.28 6.34 -29.11
C ASP A 50 2.43 6.64 -30.36
N GLY A 51 1.18 6.18 -30.43
CA GLY A 51 0.24 6.52 -31.48
C GLY A 51 -0.22 8.00 -31.47
N ALA A 52 -0.23 8.63 -30.30
CA ALA A 52 -0.59 10.05 -30.16
C ALA A 52 0.61 11.01 -30.32
N LYS A 53 1.84 10.50 -30.19
CA LYS A 53 3.09 11.28 -30.24
C LYS A 53 3.68 11.52 -31.63
N THR A 54 2.92 11.35 -32.70
CA THR A 54 3.43 11.60 -34.08
C THR A 54 3.81 13.08 -34.31
N GLU A 55 3.49 14.01 -33.38
CA GLU A 55 3.73 15.45 -33.55
C GLU A 55 4.58 16.16 -32.48
N GLN A 56 4.91 15.53 -31.34
CA GLN A 56 5.76 16.22 -30.32
C GLN A 56 6.81 15.27 -29.72
N LYS A 57 8.03 15.30 -30.28
CA LYS A 57 9.21 14.68 -29.65
C LYS A 57 9.50 15.39 -28.32
N LYS A 58 9.28 14.71 -27.16
CA LYS A 58 9.83 15.18 -25.87
C LYS A 58 11.36 15.31 -26.00
N GLU A 59 11.93 16.38 -25.45
CA GLU A 59 13.38 16.53 -25.41
C GLU A 59 14.02 15.38 -24.61
N PRO A 60 15.15 14.80 -25.08
CA PRO A 60 15.78 13.63 -24.46
C PRO A 60 16.23 13.88 -23.00
N VAL A 61 16.44 15.13 -22.59
CA VAL A 61 16.78 15.52 -21.22
C VAL A 61 15.60 15.36 -20.27
N VAL A 62 14.39 15.72 -20.70
CA VAL A 62 13.14 15.57 -19.91
C VAL A 62 12.83 14.12 -19.66
N ASP A 63 12.97 13.26 -20.68
CA ASP A 63 12.75 11.80 -20.55
C ASP A 63 13.71 11.16 -19.56
N LYS A 64 14.99 11.55 -19.56
CA LYS A 64 16.00 11.02 -18.62
C LYS A 64 15.71 11.42 -17.16
N GLN A 65 15.24 12.64 -16.92
CA GLN A 65 14.91 13.13 -15.60
C GLN A 65 13.64 12.45 -15.06
N GLU A 66 12.62 12.25 -15.91
CA GLU A 66 11.40 11.53 -15.54
C GLU A 66 11.70 10.08 -15.15
N LYS A 67 12.52 9.37 -15.92
CA LYS A 67 12.99 8.00 -15.61
C LYS A 67 13.73 7.92 -14.28
N LYS A 68 14.62 8.87 -14.00
CA LYS A 68 15.35 8.93 -12.73
C LYS A 68 14.39 9.17 -11.55
N THR A 69 13.43 10.08 -11.71
CA THR A 69 12.42 10.38 -10.69
C THR A 69 11.50 9.18 -10.46
N LEU A 70 11.11 8.46 -11.51
CA LEU A 70 10.31 7.24 -11.42
C LEU A 70 11.07 6.14 -10.66
N LEU A 71 12.35 5.91 -10.99
CA LEU A 71 13.16 4.92 -10.32
C LEU A 71 13.33 5.24 -8.83
N LEU A 72 13.67 6.49 -8.49
CA LEU A 72 13.80 6.93 -7.10
C LEU A 72 12.48 6.81 -6.35
N GLY A 73 11.38 7.28 -6.96
CA GLY A 73 10.05 7.17 -6.39
C GLY A 73 9.62 5.73 -6.15
N GLY A 74 9.86 4.84 -7.12
CA GLY A 74 9.58 3.42 -6.98
C GLY A 74 10.37 2.74 -5.87
N ILE A 75 11.66 3.08 -5.72
CA ILE A 75 12.51 2.56 -4.63
C ILE A 75 12.01 3.06 -3.27
N VAL A 76 11.80 4.37 -3.11
CA VAL A 76 11.38 4.97 -1.83
C VAL A 76 9.99 4.46 -1.43
N CYS A 77 9.01 4.54 -2.34
CA CYS A 77 7.65 4.04 -2.07
C CYS A 77 7.67 2.52 -1.83
N GLY A 78 8.47 1.76 -2.59
CA GLY A 78 8.57 0.31 -2.48
C GLY A 78 9.20 -0.15 -1.16
N ILE A 79 10.22 0.55 -0.65
CA ILE A 79 10.82 0.26 0.67
C ILE A 79 9.82 0.53 1.79
N PHE A 80 9.15 1.69 1.80
CA PHE A 80 8.13 1.98 2.82
C PHE A 80 6.96 1.01 2.74
N LEU A 81 6.53 0.65 1.53
CA LEU A 81 5.50 -0.36 1.31
C LEU A 81 5.93 -1.73 1.83
N CYS A 82 7.17 -2.15 1.57
CA CYS A 82 7.73 -3.41 2.06
C CYS A 82 7.71 -3.47 3.60
N ILE A 83 8.23 -2.42 4.25
CA ILE A 83 8.23 -2.33 5.71
C ILE A 83 6.79 -2.38 6.24
N ALA A 84 5.90 -1.56 5.69
CA ALA A 84 4.51 -1.48 6.14
C ALA A 84 3.77 -2.81 5.99
N THR A 85 3.84 -3.44 4.84
CA THR A 85 3.10 -4.66 4.54
C THR A 85 3.62 -5.88 5.30
N ASN A 86 4.94 -6.01 5.49
CA ASN A 86 5.50 -7.08 6.31
C ASN A 86 5.16 -6.90 7.80
N LEU A 87 5.26 -5.68 8.34
CA LEU A 87 4.84 -5.38 9.70
C LEU A 87 3.35 -5.63 9.91
N GLN A 88 2.50 -5.26 8.94
CA GLN A 88 1.06 -5.55 8.97
C GLN A 88 0.80 -7.05 9.02
N GLN A 89 1.48 -7.80 8.18
CA GLN A 89 1.29 -9.24 8.08
C GLN A 89 1.75 -9.97 9.35
N ILE A 90 2.90 -9.55 9.92
CA ILE A 90 3.36 -10.06 11.24
C ILE A 90 2.37 -9.66 12.33
N GLY A 91 1.90 -8.42 12.36
CA GLY A 91 0.93 -7.94 13.34
C GLY A 91 -0.37 -8.74 13.31
N LEU A 92 -0.84 -9.09 12.12
CA LEU A 92 -2.06 -9.87 11.90
C LEU A 92 -1.97 -11.30 12.46
N GLN A 93 -0.76 -11.89 12.57
CA GLN A 93 -0.57 -13.20 13.21
C GLN A 93 -0.88 -13.20 14.71
N TYR A 94 -0.75 -12.04 15.37
CA TYR A 94 -0.89 -11.92 16.83
C TYR A 94 -2.10 -11.08 17.24
N SER A 95 -2.98 -10.69 16.31
CA SER A 95 -4.12 -9.84 16.57
C SER A 95 -5.31 -10.25 15.69
N THR A 96 -6.50 -9.76 16.03
CA THR A 96 -7.70 -10.00 15.20
C THR A 96 -7.69 -9.11 13.96
N VAL A 97 -8.41 -9.54 12.92
CA VAL A 97 -8.56 -8.80 11.65
C VAL A 97 -9.11 -7.38 11.92
N GLY A 98 -10.16 -7.26 12.74
CA GLY A 98 -10.77 -5.97 13.07
C GLY A 98 -9.82 -5.06 13.82
N LYS A 99 -9.10 -5.56 14.84
CA LYS A 99 -8.14 -4.77 15.61
C LYS A 99 -6.95 -4.34 14.75
N SER A 100 -6.41 -5.24 13.94
CA SER A 100 -5.31 -4.93 13.00
C SER A 100 -5.74 -3.88 11.97
N GLY A 101 -6.97 -3.98 11.45
CA GLY A 101 -7.54 -2.99 10.54
C GLY A 101 -7.66 -1.61 11.20
N PHE A 102 -8.22 -1.55 12.41
CA PHE A 102 -8.34 -0.30 13.17
C PHE A 102 -6.99 0.35 13.45
N VAL A 103 -6.03 -0.41 13.98
CA VAL A 103 -4.70 0.11 14.32
C VAL A 103 -3.93 0.53 13.05
N THR A 104 -4.03 -0.23 11.97
CA THR A 104 -3.46 0.17 10.67
C THR A 104 -4.08 1.49 10.19
N ALA A 105 -5.39 1.65 10.29
CA ALA A 105 -6.10 2.86 9.86
C ALA A 105 -5.68 4.12 10.66
N MET A 106 -4.93 3.99 11.76
CA MET A 106 -4.34 5.12 12.48
C MET A 106 -3.39 5.95 11.60
N TYR A 107 -2.99 5.48 10.41
CA TYR A 107 -2.31 6.33 9.43
C TYR A 107 -3.12 7.60 9.08
N ILE A 108 -4.44 7.61 9.26
CA ILE A 108 -5.31 8.79 9.09
C ILE A 108 -4.85 9.94 9.99
N VAL A 109 -4.42 9.64 11.21
CA VAL A 109 -3.90 10.61 12.17
C VAL A 109 -2.44 10.96 11.86
N LEU A 110 -1.65 9.93 11.54
CA LEU A 110 -0.22 10.09 11.32
C LEU A 110 0.11 10.87 10.04
N VAL A 111 -0.65 10.67 8.95
CA VAL A 111 -0.43 11.38 7.67
C VAL A 111 -0.51 12.90 7.83
N PRO A 112 -1.56 13.50 8.41
CA PRO A 112 -1.59 14.94 8.63
C PRO A 112 -0.52 15.43 9.62
N ILE A 113 -0.21 14.67 10.69
CA ILE A 113 0.83 15.04 11.66
C ILE A 113 2.20 15.09 10.97
N LEU A 114 2.57 14.04 10.24
CA LEU A 114 3.83 14.01 9.49
C LEU A 114 3.84 15.05 8.35
N GLY A 115 2.68 15.31 7.75
CA GLY A 115 2.50 16.33 6.72
C GLY A 115 2.82 17.76 7.16
N ILE A 116 2.70 18.08 8.48
CA ILE A 116 3.11 19.38 9.02
C ILE A 116 4.60 19.62 8.79
N PHE A 117 5.41 18.60 9.02
CA PHE A 117 6.87 18.69 8.84
C PHE A 117 7.25 18.88 7.36
N ILE A 118 6.34 18.58 6.43
CA ILE A 118 6.51 18.75 4.97
C ILE A 118 5.79 20.01 4.46
N HIS A 119 5.48 20.98 5.33
CA HIS A 119 4.84 22.26 5.03
C HIS A 119 3.43 22.15 4.40
N LYS A 120 2.71 21.07 4.68
CA LYS A 120 1.30 20.93 4.30
C LYS A 120 0.44 21.43 5.43
N GLY A 121 0.01 22.69 5.37
CA GLY A 121 -0.80 23.36 6.40
C GLY A 121 -1.99 22.50 6.87
N ILE A 122 -2.29 22.59 8.17
CA ILE A 122 -3.45 21.91 8.77
C ILE A 122 -4.66 22.85 8.65
N ASP A 123 -5.74 22.33 8.06
CA ASP A 123 -7.06 22.94 8.12
C ASP A 123 -7.86 22.31 9.28
N MET A 124 -8.52 23.11 10.09
CA MET A 124 -9.34 22.67 11.22
C MET A 124 -10.43 21.67 10.78
N ARG A 125 -10.96 21.83 9.57
CA ARG A 125 -11.93 20.87 9.00
C ARG A 125 -11.35 19.46 8.88
N LYS A 126 -10.08 19.33 8.47
CA LYS A 126 -9.39 18.05 8.38
C LYS A 126 -9.17 17.44 9.77
N VAL A 127 -8.83 18.24 10.77
CA VAL A 127 -8.67 17.78 12.16
C VAL A 127 -9.98 17.19 12.69
N ILE A 128 -11.09 17.90 12.51
CA ILE A 128 -12.42 17.41 12.93
C ILE A 128 -12.77 16.10 12.19
N SER A 129 -12.53 16.03 10.88
CA SER A 129 -12.80 14.82 10.09
C SER A 129 -11.98 13.63 10.56
N VAL A 130 -10.70 13.84 10.91
CA VAL A 130 -9.81 12.81 11.47
C VAL A 130 -10.34 12.31 12.81
N ILE A 131 -10.73 13.22 13.73
CA ILE A 131 -11.29 12.86 15.04
C ILE A 131 -12.57 12.02 14.86
N LEU A 132 -13.49 12.45 14.00
CA LEU A 132 -14.72 11.72 13.72
C LEU A 132 -14.45 10.33 13.12
N ALA A 133 -13.50 10.22 12.18
CA ALA A 133 -13.13 8.95 11.56
C ALA A 133 -12.52 7.97 12.59
N VAL A 134 -11.63 8.47 13.47
CA VAL A 134 -11.03 7.66 14.54
C VAL A 134 -12.10 7.19 15.54
N CYS A 135 -13.01 8.06 15.95
CA CYS A 135 -14.12 7.68 16.83
C CYS A 135 -15.03 6.63 16.19
N GLY A 136 -15.38 6.81 14.90
CA GLY A 136 -16.20 5.85 14.16
C GLY A 136 -15.52 4.49 14.03
N LEU A 137 -14.25 4.45 13.65
CA LEU A 137 -13.46 3.23 13.57
C LEU A 137 -13.31 2.55 14.94
N TYR A 138 -13.10 3.31 16.01
CA TYR A 138 -13.04 2.78 17.36
C TYR A 138 -14.36 2.08 17.73
N LEU A 139 -15.49 2.74 17.55
CA LEU A 139 -16.80 2.17 17.84
C LEU A 139 -17.11 0.92 17.00
N LEU A 140 -16.62 0.87 15.76
CA LEU A 140 -16.86 -0.26 14.86
C LEU A 140 -16.00 -1.48 15.21
N CYS A 141 -14.75 -1.25 15.59
CA CYS A 141 -13.74 -2.33 15.71
C CYS A 141 -13.52 -2.80 17.16
N MET A 142 -13.90 -2.01 18.17
CA MET A 142 -13.65 -2.29 19.59
C MET A 142 -14.95 -2.67 20.33
N THR A 143 -15.59 -3.76 19.87
CA THR A 143 -16.84 -4.24 20.47
C THR A 143 -16.67 -4.90 21.84
N ASP A 144 -15.49 -5.44 22.17
CA ASP A 144 -15.29 -6.29 23.36
C ASP A 144 -14.76 -5.54 24.60
N GLY A 145 -14.61 -4.21 24.55
CA GLY A 145 -14.29 -3.36 25.70
C GLY A 145 -12.89 -3.55 26.34
N ASN A 146 -12.12 -4.54 25.96
CA ASN A 146 -10.79 -4.83 26.49
C ASN A 146 -9.68 -4.31 25.56
N PHE A 147 -9.15 -3.14 25.88
CA PHE A 147 -7.99 -2.58 25.20
C PHE A 147 -6.69 -3.05 25.86
N SER A 148 -6.22 -4.23 25.52
CA SER A 148 -4.87 -4.67 25.89
C SER A 148 -3.93 -4.53 24.69
N ILE A 149 -2.79 -3.86 24.88
CA ILE A 149 -1.75 -3.74 23.85
C ILE A 149 -0.95 -5.04 23.85
N GLY A 150 -1.12 -5.84 22.80
CA GLY A 150 -0.38 -7.07 22.56
C GLY A 150 0.82 -6.87 21.62
N LYS A 151 1.60 -7.94 21.42
CA LYS A 151 2.73 -7.93 20.46
C LYS A 151 2.29 -7.54 19.05
N GLY A 152 1.14 -8.03 18.57
CA GLY A 152 0.59 -7.70 17.26
C GLY A 152 0.32 -6.23 17.06
N ASP A 153 -0.15 -5.54 18.12
CA ASP A 153 -0.48 -4.11 18.04
C ASP A 153 0.76 -3.25 17.84
N ILE A 154 1.90 -3.62 18.45
CA ILE A 154 3.18 -2.92 18.27
C ILE A 154 3.59 -2.97 16.79
N PHE A 155 3.54 -4.16 16.16
CA PHE A 155 3.84 -4.30 14.74
C PHE A 155 2.86 -3.50 13.87
N THR A 156 1.58 -3.49 14.22
CA THR A 156 0.55 -2.77 13.46
C THR A 156 0.65 -1.25 13.62
N ILE A 157 1.08 -0.74 14.79
CA ILE A 157 1.38 0.69 15.01
C ILE A 157 2.58 1.11 14.14
N LEU A 158 3.66 0.32 14.14
CA LEU A 158 4.81 0.58 13.28
C LEU A 158 4.44 0.50 11.78
N CYS A 159 3.55 -0.42 11.44
CA CYS A 159 2.97 -0.51 10.10
C CYS A 159 2.21 0.77 9.73
N ALA A 160 1.37 1.31 10.60
CA ALA A 160 0.63 2.55 10.35
C ALA A 160 1.58 3.74 10.11
N LEU A 161 2.69 3.81 10.84
CA LEU A 161 3.75 4.80 10.61
C LEU A 161 4.40 4.62 9.24
N ALA A 162 4.77 3.40 8.86
CA ALA A 162 5.39 3.10 7.58
C ALA A 162 4.43 3.37 6.39
N PHE A 163 3.13 3.05 6.53
CA PHE A 163 2.12 3.43 5.53
C PHE A 163 1.95 4.93 5.41
N SER A 164 2.03 5.66 6.53
CA SER A 164 1.96 7.13 6.49
C SER A 164 3.11 7.72 5.68
N LEU A 165 4.32 7.20 5.84
CA LEU A 165 5.49 7.60 5.06
C LEU A 165 5.35 7.19 3.59
N GLN A 166 4.79 6.01 3.30
CA GLN A 166 4.51 5.57 1.95
C GLN A 166 3.48 6.50 1.27
N ILE A 167 2.37 6.84 1.93
CA ILE A 167 1.33 7.74 1.42
C ILE A 167 1.92 9.13 1.09
N LEU A 168 2.74 9.68 1.98
CA LEU A 168 3.41 10.97 1.76
C LEU A 168 4.45 10.89 0.63
N SER A 169 5.15 9.77 0.50
CA SER A 169 6.08 9.54 -0.61
C SER A 169 5.35 9.45 -1.95
N VAL A 170 4.24 8.71 -2.01
CA VAL A 170 3.39 8.66 -3.20
C VAL A 170 2.88 10.04 -3.58
N ASP A 171 2.40 10.83 -2.62
CA ASP A 171 1.94 12.20 -2.85
C ASP A 171 3.05 13.11 -3.44
N HIS A 172 4.30 12.88 -3.04
CA HIS A 172 5.45 13.62 -3.60
C HIS A 172 5.80 13.20 -5.02
N PHE A 173 5.76 11.90 -5.34
CA PHE A 173 6.26 11.37 -6.61
C PHE A 173 5.16 11.23 -7.68
N ALA A 174 3.92 10.86 -7.32
CA ALA A 174 2.86 10.60 -8.27
C ALA A 174 2.54 11.75 -9.25
N PRO A 175 2.61 13.05 -8.85
CA PRO A 175 2.42 14.16 -9.81
C PRO A 175 3.51 14.26 -10.87
N LYS A 176 4.69 13.67 -10.65
CA LYS A 176 5.89 13.87 -11.47
C LYS A 176 6.15 12.72 -12.45
N VAL A 177 5.43 11.60 -12.30
CA VAL A 177 5.69 10.38 -13.07
C VAL A 177 4.37 9.67 -13.44
N ASP A 178 4.48 8.66 -14.29
CA ASP A 178 3.35 7.77 -14.59
C ASP A 178 2.97 6.94 -13.35
N CYS A 179 1.70 7.04 -12.94
CA CYS A 179 1.21 6.41 -11.71
C CYS A 179 1.21 4.87 -11.78
N VAL A 180 0.94 4.30 -12.95
CA VAL A 180 0.88 2.83 -13.12
C VAL A 180 2.29 2.25 -13.11
N LYS A 181 3.24 2.93 -13.75
CA LYS A 181 4.67 2.55 -13.71
C LYS A 181 5.22 2.68 -12.28
N LEU A 182 4.83 3.73 -11.55
CA LEU A 182 5.21 3.90 -10.14
C LEU A 182 4.63 2.77 -9.28
N ALA A 183 3.36 2.39 -9.47
CA ALA A 183 2.71 1.28 -8.79
C ALA A 183 3.43 -0.05 -9.04
N SER A 184 3.69 -0.38 -10.31
CA SER A 184 4.38 -1.62 -10.67
C SER A 184 5.79 -1.68 -10.06
N LEU A 185 6.54 -0.58 -10.12
CA LEU A 185 7.91 -0.52 -9.61
C LEU A 185 7.97 -0.64 -8.09
N GLN A 186 7.06 0.03 -7.34
CA GLN A 186 7.02 -0.11 -5.89
C GLN A 186 6.67 -1.55 -5.46
N PHE A 187 5.79 -2.25 -6.20
CA PHE A 187 5.49 -3.66 -5.90
C PHE A 187 6.66 -4.58 -6.24
N LEU A 188 7.36 -4.33 -7.32
CA LEU A 188 8.57 -5.09 -7.67
C LEU A 188 9.62 -4.97 -6.56
N ILE A 189 9.91 -3.75 -6.11
CA ILE A 189 10.86 -3.50 -5.02
C ILE A 189 10.38 -4.15 -3.71
N CYS A 190 9.10 -3.97 -3.34
CA CYS A 190 8.51 -4.59 -2.17
C CYS A 190 8.63 -6.13 -2.22
N GLY A 191 8.30 -6.73 -3.37
CA GLY A 191 8.38 -8.18 -3.59
C GLY A 191 9.82 -8.69 -3.46
N ILE A 192 10.78 -8.07 -4.13
CA ILE A 192 12.20 -8.46 -4.07
C ILE A 192 12.74 -8.33 -2.64
N CYS A 193 12.46 -7.20 -1.96
CA CYS A 193 12.91 -7.00 -0.58
C CYS A 193 12.28 -8.02 0.38
N SER A 194 11.01 -8.40 0.17
CA SER A 194 10.33 -9.42 1.00
C SER A 194 10.81 -10.83 0.71
N CYS A 195 11.35 -11.13 -0.47
CA CYS A 195 11.95 -12.42 -0.77
C CYS A 195 13.17 -12.72 0.11
N VAL A 196 13.90 -11.70 0.56
CA VAL A 196 15.08 -11.91 1.43
C VAL A 196 14.69 -12.57 2.75
N PRO A 197 13.83 -11.98 3.61
CA PRO A 197 13.41 -12.63 4.84
C PRO A 197 12.57 -13.90 4.58
N MET A 198 11.80 -13.99 3.50
CA MET A 198 11.10 -15.21 3.09
C MET A 198 12.06 -16.40 2.97
N LEU A 199 13.17 -16.23 2.26
CA LEU A 199 14.16 -17.31 2.05
C LEU A 199 15.01 -17.59 3.29
N LEU A 200 15.24 -16.61 4.16
CA LEU A 200 16.09 -16.75 5.34
C LEU A 200 15.33 -17.30 6.56
N VAL A 201 14.03 -17.06 6.66
CA VAL A 201 13.24 -17.35 7.87
C VAL A 201 12.15 -18.39 7.62
N GLU A 202 11.46 -18.33 6.49
CA GLU A 202 10.24 -19.14 6.27
C GLU A 202 10.46 -20.39 5.43
N HIS A 203 11.40 -20.38 4.48
CA HIS A 203 11.70 -21.49 3.57
C HIS A 203 10.43 -22.13 2.96
N PRO A 204 9.58 -21.37 2.24
CA PRO A 204 8.25 -21.84 1.82
C PRO A 204 8.35 -23.02 0.86
N GLN A 205 7.44 -24.01 1.03
CA GLN A 205 7.28 -25.10 0.09
C GLN A 205 6.28 -24.71 -1.00
N PHE A 206 6.49 -25.20 -2.23
CA PHE A 206 5.59 -24.93 -3.35
C PHE A 206 4.14 -25.36 -3.08
N SER A 207 3.95 -26.48 -2.37
CA SER A 207 2.62 -26.96 -1.95
C SER A 207 1.85 -25.96 -1.07
N GLN A 208 2.54 -25.24 -0.20
CA GLN A 208 1.95 -24.21 0.66
C GLN A 208 1.49 -22.99 -0.17
N LEU A 209 2.30 -22.57 -1.15
CA LEU A 209 1.93 -21.50 -2.09
C LEU A 209 0.70 -21.88 -2.93
N VAL A 210 0.64 -23.14 -3.39
CA VAL A 210 -0.53 -23.64 -4.12
C VAL A 210 -1.75 -23.72 -3.20
N ALA A 211 -1.63 -24.10 -1.92
CA ALA A 211 -2.75 -24.09 -0.99
C ALA A 211 -3.29 -22.67 -0.73
N ALA A 212 -2.40 -21.64 -0.71
CA ALA A 212 -2.74 -20.25 -0.49
C ALA A 212 -3.09 -19.49 -1.80
N TRP A 213 -3.28 -20.16 -2.94
CA TRP A 213 -3.40 -19.51 -4.26
C TRP A 213 -4.51 -18.44 -4.31
N MET A 214 -5.67 -18.74 -3.74
CA MET A 214 -6.84 -17.85 -3.79
C MET A 214 -6.61 -16.53 -3.04
N PRO A 215 -6.23 -16.53 -1.74
CA PRO A 215 -5.91 -15.30 -1.03
C PRO A 215 -4.71 -14.55 -1.61
N ILE A 216 -3.70 -15.24 -2.13
CA ILE A 216 -2.54 -14.61 -2.78
C ILE A 216 -2.97 -13.91 -4.08
N LEU A 217 -3.78 -14.54 -4.93
CA LEU A 217 -4.28 -13.92 -6.16
C LEU A 217 -5.19 -12.73 -5.87
N TYR A 218 -6.11 -12.86 -4.89
CA TYR A 218 -6.95 -11.74 -4.49
C TYR A 218 -6.10 -10.55 -4.04
N ALA A 219 -5.14 -10.78 -3.15
CA ALA A 219 -4.27 -9.73 -2.65
C ALA A 219 -3.33 -9.16 -3.73
N GLY A 220 -2.82 -9.99 -4.62
CA GLY A 220 -1.93 -9.58 -5.72
C GLY A 220 -2.65 -8.80 -6.81
N ILE A 221 -3.79 -9.29 -7.27
CA ILE A 221 -4.52 -8.69 -8.41
C ILE A 221 -5.40 -7.53 -7.95
N LEU A 222 -6.31 -7.78 -6.99
CA LEU A 222 -7.29 -6.77 -6.59
C LEU A 222 -6.71 -5.76 -5.61
N SER A 223 -6.04 -6.21 -4.54
CA SER A 223 -5.49 -5.29 -3.56
C SER A 223 -4.28 -4.52 -4.12
N ASN A 224 -3.25 -5.21 -4.64
CA ASN A 224 -2.08 -4.56 -5.17
C ASN A 224 -2.34 -3.98 -6.58
N GLY A 225 -2.75 -4.80 -7.53
CA GLY A 225 -2.93 -4.38 -8.93
C GLY A 225 -3.97 -3.28 -9.08
N VAL A 226 -5.16 -3.42 -8.49
CA VAL A 226 -6.25 -2.46 -8.66
C VAL A 226 -6.25 -1.38 -7.56
N ALA A 227 -6.38 -1.75 -6.29
CA ALA A 227 -6.65 -0.78 -5.22
C ALA A 227 -5.48 0.19 -4.98
N TYR A 228 -4.24 -0.29 -4.87
CA TYR A 228 -3.08 0.60 -4.74
C TYR A 228 -2.83 1.46 -5.99
N THR A 229 -3.08 0.94 -7.19
CA THR A 229 -2.97 1.75 -8.41
C THR A 229 -4.01 2.87 -8.40
N LEU A 230 -5.25 2.57 -8.03
CA LEU A 230 -6.30 3.58 -7.85
C LEU A 230 -5.93 4.60 -6.77
N GLN A 231 -5.30 4.16 -5.68
CA GLN A 231 -4.76 5.06 -4.65
C GLN A 231 -3.77 6.07 -5.25
N ILE A 232 -2.75 5.57 -5.97
CA ILE A 232 -1.70 6.43 -6.54
C ILE A 232 -2.29 7.42 -7.55
N VAL A 233 -3.21 6.96 -8.40
CA VAL A 233 -3.91 7.82 -9.36
C VAL A 233 -4.75 8.89 -8.66
N ALA A 234 -5.49 8.51 -7.62
CA ALA A 234 -6.31 9.44 -6.86
C ALA A 234 -5.46 10.45 -6.09
N GLN A 235 -4.34 10.04 -5.50
CA GLN A 235 -3.43 10.91 -4.77
C GLN A 235 -2.74 11.95 -5.66
N LYS A 236 -2.65 11.74 -6.96
CA LYS A 236 -2.11 12.73 -7.91
C LYS A 236 -2.88 14.07 -7.88
N GLY A 237 -4.18 14.03 -7.55
CA GLY A 237 -5.05 15.22 -7.52
C GLY A 237 -5.66 15.55 -6.15
N LEU A 238 -5.42 14.72 -5.12
CA LEU A 238 -6.02 14.87 -3.79
C LEU A 238 -4.96 15.16 -2.73
N ASN A 239 -5.36 15.92 -1.70
CA ASN A 239 -4.54 16.08 -0.52
C ASN A 239 -4.36 14.72 0.21
N PRO A 240 -3.15 14.34 0.66
CA PRO A 240 -2.89 13.03 1.27
C PRO A 240 -3.75 12.75 2.52
N THR A 241 -4.10 13.78 3.31
CA THR A 241 -5.03 13.63 4.45
C THR A 241 -6.44 13.22 3.98
N VAL A 242 -6.94 13.83 2.90
CA VAL A 242 -8.26 13.49 2.35
C VAL A 242 -8.22 12.08 1.74
N ALA A 243 -7.14 11.76 1.03
CA ALA A 243 -6.96 10.42 0.47
C ALA A 243 -6.92 9.35 1.57
N SER A 244 -6.18 9.57 2.66
CA SER A 244 -6.11 8.63 3.79
C SER A 244 -7.46 8.43 4.46
N LEU A 245 -8.26 9.49 4.64
CA LEU A 245 -9.62 9.40 5.19
C LEU A 245 -10.54 8.55 4.30
N ILE A 246 -10.52 8.75 2.99
CA ILE A 246 -11.37 7.98 2.05
C ILE A 246 -10.94 6.50 2.00
N MET A 247 -9.67 6.23 2.15
CA MET A 247 -9.13 4.86 2.08
C MET A 247 -9.41 4.04 3.34
N SER A 248 -9.72 4.68 4.46
CA SER A 248 -10.01 4.02 5.74
C SER A 248 -11.49 3.67 5.95
N LEU A 249 -12.35 4.10 5.06
CA LEU A 249 -13.79 3.76 5.08
C LEU A 249 -14.03 2.32 4.61
#